data_6d0062c7a014c41d63a20408b3be16fd
#
_entry.id   6d0062c7a014c41d63a20408b3be16fd
#
_cell.length_a   1.000
_cell.length_b   1.000
_cell.length_c   1.000
_cell.angle_alpha   90.00
_cell.angle_beta   90.00
_cell.angle_gamma   90.00
#
_symmetry.space_group_name_H-M   'P 1'
#
loop_
_entity.id
_entity.type
_entity.pdbx_description
1 polymer ?
#
loop_
_entity_poly.entity_id
_entity_poly.type
_entity_poly.pdbx_seq_one_letter_code
_entity_poly.pdbx_strand_id
1 'polypeptide(L)'
;MRIGRLKNDETDFSFTDEDVSRKQCILTFEDNNWYISDGDGENESANGTWFYPEKYFTIKDGMIIRMGTTSFECKFIQWILKY
;
A
#
# COMPACT_ATOMS: atom_id res chain seq x y z
N MET A 1 10.64 3.72 -7.25
CA MET A 1 11.28 4.48 -6.15
C MET A 1 11.12 3.72 -4.85
N ARG A 2 12.21 3.48 -4.17
CA ARG A 2 12.22 2.75 -2.92
C ARG A 2 12.28 3.70 -1.74
N ILE A 3 11.39 3.50 -0.78
CA ILE A 3 11.22 4.36 0.38
C ILE A 3 11.57 3.56 1.64
N GLY A 4 12.31 4.15 2.54
CA GLY A 4 12.66 3.48 3.77
C GLY A 4 13.31 4.36 4.81
N ARG A 5 13.61 3.76 5.96
CA ARG A 5 14.28 4.42 7.04
C ARG A 5 15.79 4.42 6.80
N LEU A 6 16.43 5.52 7.02
CA LEU A 6 17.85 5.72 6.83
C LEU A 6 18.28 5.55 5.38
N LYS A 7 19.19 6.40 4.98
CA LYS A 7 19.73 6.34 3.64
C LYS A 7 20.68 5.16 3.49
N ASN A 8 20.48 4.37 2.46
CA ASN A 8 21.38 3.32 2.05
C ASN A 8 21.40 3.22 0.53
N ASP A 9 22.20 2.33 -0.03
CA ASP A 9 22.38 2.22 -1.48
C ASP A 9 21.10 1.77 -2.20
N GLU A 10 20.15 1.20 -1.47
CA GLU A 10 18.91 0.69 -2.04
C GLU A 10 17.72 1.62 -1.83
N THR A 11 17.89 2.74 -1.13
CA THR A 11 16.81 3.64 -0.78
C THR A 11 16.91 4.94 -1.55
N ASP A 12 15.86 5.28 -2.29
CA ASP A 12 15.80 6.51 -3.08
C ASP A 12 15.28 7.69 -2.25
N PHE A 13 14.37 7.43 -1.33
CA PHE A 13 13.83 8.42 -0.41
C PHE A 13 13.84 7.85 1.00
N SER A 14 14.45 8.58 1.94
CA SER A 14 14.59 8.11 3.31
C SER A 14 14.20 9.16 4.34
N PHE A 15 13.76 8.68 5.50
CA PHE A 15 13.50 9.52 6.67
C PHE A 15 13.84 8.74 7.94
N THR A 16 13.85 9.44 9.07
CA THR A 16 14.42 8.91 10.32
C THR A 16 13.40 8.41 11.33
N ASP A 17 12.17 8.15 10.91
CA ASP A 17 11.13 7.62 11.78
C ASP A 17 11.44 6.16 12.13
N GLU A 18 11.54 5.85 13.41
CA GLU A 18 11.87 4.49 13.88
C GLU A 18 10.80 3.46 13.56
N ASP A 19 9.56 3.90 13.36
CA ASP A 19 8.46 3.00 13.01
C ASP A 19 8.42 2.66 11.53
N VAL A 20 9.28 3.29 10.74
CA VAL A 20 9.42 3.00 9.32
C VAL A 20 10.52 1.97 9.12
N SER A 21 10.22 0.93 8.36
CA SER A 21 11.20 -0.10 8.03
C SER A 21 12.25 0.44 7.06
N ARG A 22 13.44 -0.17 7.08
CA ARG A 22 14.51 0.19 6.13
C ARG A 22 14.06 -0.01 4.68
N LYS A 23 13.25 -1.01 4.45
CA LYS A 23 12.61 -1.30 3.16
C LYS A 23 11.10 -1.21 3.35
N GLN A 24 10.60 0.03 3.43
CA GLN A 24 9.22 0.29 3.81
C GLN A 24 8.24 0.02 2.67
N CYS A 25 8.48 0.58 1.50
CA CYS A 25 7.59 0.39 0.37
C CYS A 25 8.29 0.76 -0.94
N ILE A 26 7.66 0.37 -2.04
CA ILE A 26 8.13 0.63 -3.39
C ILE A 26 7.03 1.32 -4.18
N LEU A 27 7.38 2.41 -4.85
CA LEU A 27 6.53 3.08 -5.83
C LEU A 27 7.00 2.70 -7.22
N THR A 28 6.09 2.21 -8.03
CA THR A 28 6.39 1.88 -9.43
C THR A 28 5.43 2.59 -10.37
N PHE A 29 5.92 2.93 -11.54
CA PHE A 29 5.12 3.49 -12.61
C PHE A 29 5.13 2.52 -13.80
N GLU A 30 3.96 2.03 -14.18
CA GLU A 30 3.83 1.00 -15.18
C GLU A 30 2.50 1.15 -15.91
N ASP A 31 2.52 1.07 -17.23
CA ASP A 31 1.32 1.21 -18.05
C ASP A 31 0.52 2.48 -17.76
N ASN A 32 1.20 3.60 -17.60
CA ASN A 32 0.62 4.91 -17.25
C ASN A 32 -0.06 4.98 -15.89
N ASN A 33 0.21 4.03 -15.00
CA ASN A 33 -0.34 4.02 -13.64
C ASN A 33 0.76 3.96 -12.60
N TRP A 34 0.51 4.57 -11.47
CA TRP A 34 1.36 4.47 -10.30
C TRP A 34 0.84 3.38 -9.38
N TYR A 35 1.76 2.58 -8.87
CA TYR A 35 1.47 1.54 -7.90
C TYR A 35 2.34 1.72 -6.68
N ILE A 36 1.79 1.35 -5.51
CA ILE A 36 2.55 1.29 -4.27
C ILE A 36 2.43 -0.12 -3.71
N SER A 37 3.56 -0.69 -3.29
CA SER A 37 3.58 -1.99 -2.62
C SER A 37 4.37 -1.90 -1.34
N ASP A 38 3.86 -2.52 -0.28
CA ASP A 38 4.53 -2.58 1.01
C ASP A 38 5.75 -3.49 0.92
N GLY A 39 6.79 -3.13 1.66
CA GLY A 39 8.00 -3.95 1.74
C GLY A 39 8.91 -3.81 0.54
N ASP A 40 9.67 -4.86 0.26
CA ASP A 40 10.70 -4.86 -0.76
C ASP A 40 10.45 -5.83 -1.93
N GLY A 41 9.25 -6.37 -2.02
CA GLY A 41 8.90 -7.38 -3.00
C GLY A 41 9.05 -8.81 -2.51
N GLU A 42 9.81 -9.04 -1.47
CA GLU A 42 9.99 -10.35 -0.85
C GLU A 42 9.46 -10.38 0.57
N ASN A 43 9.69 -9.31 1.32
CA ASN A 43 9.28 -9.20 2.71
C ASN A 43 8.40 -7.98 2.92
N GLU A 44 7.41 -8.10 3.80
CA GLU A 44 6.57 -7.00 4.21
C GLU A 44 7.32 -6.07 5.17
N SER A 45 6.87 -4.82 5.28
CA SER A 45 7.39 -3.93 6.31
C SER A 45 6.88 -4.35 7.69
N ALA A 46 7.54 -3.89 8.74
CA ALA A 46 7.18 -4.27 10.11
C ALA A 46 5.77 -3.80 10.50
N ASN A 47 5.39 -2.58 10.13
CA ASN A 47 4.15 -1.96 10.55
C ASN A 47 3.15 -1.71 9.42
N GLY A 48 3.47 -2.13 8.20
CA GLY A 48 2.62 -1.91 7.03
C GLY A 48 2.76 -0.51 6.47
N THR A 49 2.16 -0.31 5.32
CA THR A 49 2.11 0.97 4.64
C THR A 49 0.65 1.38 4.50
N TRP A 50 0.32 2.54 5.03
CA TRP A 50 -1.05 3.02 5.13
C TRP A 50 -1.21 4.31 4.37
N PHE A 51 -2.39 4.54 3.80
CA PHE A 51 -2.71 5.80 3.17
C PHE A 51 -4.09 6.25 3.62
N TYR A 52 -4.27 7.56 3.61
CA TYR A 52 -5.55 8.16 3.94
C TYR A 52 -6.22 8.62 2.66
N PRO A 53 -7.33 8.03 2.27
CA PRO A 53 -8.11 8.57 1.16
C PRO A 53 -8.62 9.95 1.59
N GLU A 54 -8.69 10.88 0.67
CA GLU A 54 -9.20 12.20 1.00
C GLU A 54 -10.68 12.09 1.40
N LYS A 55 -11.57 12.41 0.50
CA LYS A 55 -13.00 12.32 0.81
C LYS A 55 -13.64 11.06 0.26
N TYR A 56 -13.19 10.65 -0.90
CA TYR A 56 -13.71 9.46 -1.57
C TYR A 56 -12.55 8.64 -2.09
N PHE A 57 -12.75 7.35 -2.10
CA PHE A 57 -11.80 6.40 -2.63
C PHE A 57 -12.56 5.34 -3.42
N THR A 58 -12.09 5.04 -4.62
CA THR A 58 -12.74 4.03 -5.47
C THR A 58 -12.43 2.64 -4.95
N ILE A 59 -13.47 1.89 -4.61
CA ILE A 59 -13.35 0.51 -4.18
C ILE A 59 -13.29 -0.39 -5.40
N LYS A 60 -12.31 -1.29 -5.41
CA LYS A 60 -12.12 -2.26 -6.48
C LYS A 60 -12.42 -3.66 -5.97
N ASP A 61 -12.86 -4.53 -6.86
CA ASP A 61 -13.10 -5.92 -6.52
C ASP A 61 -11.82 -6.58 -6.01
N GLY A 62 -11.93 -7.31 -4.91
CA GLY A 62 -10.79 -7.97 -4.27
C GLY A 62 -9.97 -7.06 -3.34
N MET A 63 -10.33 -5.79 -3.23
CA MET A 63 -9.61 -4.87 -2.35
C MET A 63 -9.78 -5.27 -0.89
N ILE A 64 -8.71 -5.20 -0.13
CA ILE A 64 -8.73 -5.45 1.31
C ILE A 64 -8.62 -4.13 2.05
N ILE A 65 -9.57 -3.87 2.92
CA ILE A 65 -9.61 -2.68 3.76
C ILE A 65 -9.46 -3.12 5.22
N ARG A 66 -8.56 -2.47 5.93
CA ARG A 66 -8.36 -2.76 7.35
C ARG A 66 -8.80 -1.57 8.18
N MET A 67 -9.61 -1.87 9.19
CA MET A 67 -10.06 -0.90 10.18
C MET A 67 -9.75 -1.46 11.56
N GLY A 68 -8.84 -0.83 12.29
CA GLY A 68 -8.34 -1.40 13.53
C GLY A 68 -7.62 -2.72 13.27
N THR A 69 -8.06 -3.79 13.92
CA THR A 69 -7.53 -5.14 13.71
C THR A 69 -8.40 -5.98 12.79
N THR A 70 -9.48 -5.42 12.25
CA THR A 70 -10.42 -6.12 11.39
C THR A 70 -10.14 -5.82 9.93
N SER A 71 -10.06 -6.85 9.11
CA SER A 71 -9.86 -6.73 7.67
C SER A 71 -11.13 -7.16 6.93
N PHE A 72 -11.45 -6.41 5.88
CA PHE A 72 -12.59 -6.68 5.02
C PHE A 72 -12.10 -6.89 3.60
N GLU A 73 -12.58 -7.92 2.93
CA GLU A 73 -12.37 -8.10 1.51
C GLU A 73 -13.59 -7.59 0.76
N CYS A 74 -13.38 -6.68 -0.17
CA CYS A 74 -14.46 -6.11 -0.97
C CYS A 74 -14.70 -7.01 -2.18
N LYS A 75 -15.93 -7.50 -2.33
CA LYS A 75 -16.31 -8.31 -3.49
C LYS A 75 -17.52 -7.72 -4.16
N PHE A 76 -17.44 -7.59 -5.46
CA PHE A 76 -18.57 -7.15 -6.26
C PHE A 76 -19.44 -8.37 -6.57
N ILE A 77 -20.70 -8.30 -6.13
CA ILE A 77 -21.63 -9.39 -6.34
C ILE A 77 -22.48 -9.09 -7.56
N GLN A 78 -22.38 -9.94 -8.56
CA GLN A 78 -22.99 -9.73 -9.85
C GLN A 78 -24.51 -9.54 -9.80
N TRP A 79 -25.21 -10.18 -8.87
CA TRP A 79 -26.64 -10.05 -8.78
C TRP A 79 -27.08 -8.60 -8.45
N ILE A 80 -26.23 -7.81 -7.86
CA ILE A 80 -26.51 -6.40 -7.58
C ILE A 80 -26.73 -5.64 -8.88
N LEU A 81 -26.07 -6.04 -9.93
CA LEU A 81 -26.13 -5.37 -11.22
C LEU A 81 -27.45 -5.62 -11.97
N LYS A 82 -28.30 -6.48 -11.43
CA LYS A 82 -29.60 -6.78 -12.07
C LYS A 82 -30.69 -5.77 -11.72
N TYR A 83 -30.40 -4.88 -10.83
CA TYR A 83 -31.28 -3.80 -10.52
C TYR A 83 -31.03 -2.63 -11.47
#